data_52bbad13468ab45d3eba998705a65f15
#
_entry.id   52bbad13468ab45d3eba998705a65f15
#
_cell.length_a   1.000
_cell.length_b   1.000
_cell.length_c   1.000
_cell.angle_alpha   90.00
_cell.angle_beta   90.00
_cell.angle_gamma   90.00
#
_symmetry.space_group_name_H-M   'P 1'
#
loop_
_entity.id
_entity.type
_entity.pdbx_description
1 polymer ?
#
loop_
_entity_poly.entity_id
_entity_poly.type
_entity_poly.pdbx_seq_one_letter_code
_entity_poly.pdbx_strand_id
1 'polypeptide(L)' 'MKKKFKCEIDCANCAAKVEEAVRKIDGVTDARVNFMTQKFTLEAPDDRFDAIFAEAKAICAKVEPDCRILG' A
#
# COMPACT_ATOMS: atom_id res chain seq x y z
N MET A 1 -2.52 -1.15 -14.27
CA MET A 1 -2.62 0.26 -13.80
C MET A 1 -1.68 0.48 -12.64
N LYS A 2 -0.98 1.58 -12.65
CA LYS A 2 -0.04 1.94 -11.60
C LYS A 2 -0.35 3.35 -11.12
N LYS A 3 -0.58 3.51 -9.82
CA LYS A 3 -0.88 4.82 -9.23
C LYS A 3 -0.09 5.04 -7.96
N LYS A 4 0.19 6.30 -7.69
CA LYS A 4 0.85 6.74 -6.46
C LYS A 4 -0.16 7.45 -5.57
N PHE A 5 -0.10 7.15 -4.28
CA PHE A 5 -0.99 7.73 -3.28
C PHE A 5 -0.16 8.29 -2.15
N LYS A 6 -0.69 9.24 -1.44
CA LYS A 6 -0.07 9.70 -0.21
C LYS A 6 -0.30 8.68 0.89
N CYS A 7 0.68 8.51 1.75
CA CYS A 7 0.54 7.68 2.94
C CYS A 7 1.20 8.36 4.12
N GLU A 8 0.80 7.98 5.32
CA GLU A 8 1.39 8.49 6.55
C GLU A 8 2.10 7.34 7.25
N ILE A 9 3.40 7.24 7.02
CA ILE A 9 4.24 6.20 7.59
C ILE A 9 5.56 6.83 8.00
N ASP A 10 5.91 6.74 9.29
CA ASP A 10 7.08 7.40 9.84
C ASP A 10 8.26 6.46 10.08
N CYS A 11 8.09 5.17 9.85
CA CYS A 11 9.08 4.17 10.22
C CYS A 11 9.40 3.27 9.03
N ALA A 12 10.69 3.04 8.80
CA ALA A 12 11.14 2.17 7.72
C ALA A 12 10.61 0.73 7.90
N ASN A 13 10.62 0.24 9.14
CA ASN A 13 10.10 -1.10 9.42
C ASN A 13 8.60 -1.21 9.14
N CYS A 14 7.84 -0.18 9.49
CA CYS A 14 6.42 -0.14 9.21
C CYS A 14 6.16 -0.13 7.71
N ALA A 15 6.92 0.69 6.98
CA ALA A 15 6.80 0.76 5.53
C ALA A 15 7.09 -0.60 4.89
N ALA A 16 8.14 -1.27 5.34
CA ALA A 16 8.50 -2.58 4.80
C ALA A 16 7.41 -3.62 5.09
N LYS A 17 6.85 -3.60 6.29
CA LYS A 17 5.78 -4.54 6.65
C LYS A 17 4.53 -4.34 5.81
N VAL A 18 4.12 -3.10 5.63
CA VAL A 18 2.95 -2.77 4.80
C VAL A 18 3.21 -3.16 3.35
N GLU A 19 4.37 -2.82 2.83
CA GLU A 19 4.73 -3.16 1.45
C GLU A 19 4.68 -4.68 1.23
N GLU A 20 5.28 -5.44 2.13
CA GLU A 20 5.30 -6.89 2.03
C GLU A 20 3.88 -7.47 2.10
N ALA A 21 3.08 -6.98 3.03
CA ALA A 21 1.71 -7.46 3.20
C ALA A 21 0.86 -7.16 1.98
N VAL A 22 1.00 -5.96 1.40
CA VAL A 22 0.25 -5.58 0.21
C VAL A 22 0.67 -6.43 -0.99
N ARG A 23 1.95 -6.76 -1.11
CA ARG A 23 2.43 -7.60 -2.21
C ARG A 23 1.84 -9.01 -2.18
N LYS A 24 1.36 -9.44 -1.03
CA LYS A 24 0.74 -10.77 -0.89
C LYS A 24 -0.71 -10.80 -1.38
N ILE A 25 -1.30 -9.66 -1.66
CA ILE A 25 -2.66 -9.60 -2.19
C ILE A 25 -2.67 -10.18 -3.60
N ASP A 26 -3.61 -11.09 -3.85
CA ASP A 26 -3.77 -11.68 -5.18
C ASP A 26 -4.14 -10.60 -6.19
N GLY A 27 -3.38 -10.54 -7.29
CA GLY A 27 -3.59 -9.55 -8.34
C GLY A 27 -2.61 -8.37 -8.28
N VAL A 28 -1.91 -8.17 -7.17
CA VAL A 28 -0.88 -7.12 -7.07
C VAL A 28 0.34 -7.54 -7.86
N THR A 29 0.72 -6.73 -8.84
CA THR A 29 1.92 -6.97 -9.65
C THR A 29 3.13 -6.27 -9.06
N ASP A 30 2.93 -5.13 -8.38
CA ASP A 30 4.00 -4.44 -7.67
C ASP A 30 3.39 -3.53 -6.61
N ALA A 31 4.11 -3.35 -5.52
CA ALA A 31 3.71 -2.43 -4.46
C ALA A 31 4.96 -1.89 -3.79
N ARG A 32 4.99 -0.59 -3.54
CA ARG A 32 6.10 0.07 -2.88
C ARG A 32 5.61 1.13 -1.92
N VAL A 33 6.29 1.22 -0.79
CA VAL A 33 6.01 2.25 0.20
C VAL A 33 7.31 3.01 0.46
N ASN A 34 7.27 4.32 0.27
CA ASN A 34 8.43 5.17 0.55
C ASN A 34 8.08 6.05 1.76
N PHE A 35 8.70 5.76 2.90
CA PHE A 35 8.44 6.49 4.14
C PHE A 35 9.06 7.89 4.15
N MET A 36 10.09 8.13 3.34
CA MET A 36 10.74 9.44 3.28
C MET A 36 9.88 10.46 2.54
N THR A 37 9.26 10.04 1.44
CA THR A 37 8.36 10.91 0.66
C THR A 37 6.91 10.71 1.06
N GLN A 38 6.62 9.71 1.88
CA GLN A 38 5.28 9.33 2.30
C GLN A 38 4.38 9.06 1.09
N LYS A 39 4.87 8.20 0.21
CA LYS A 39 4.16 7.80 -1.01
C LYS A 39 3.98 6.29 -1.04
N PHE A 40 2.80 5.88 -1.45
CA PHE A 40 2.48 4.47 -1.69
C PHE A 40 2.21 4.28 -3.17
N THR A 41 2.93 3.35 -3.79
CA THR A 41 2.75 3.03 -5.20
C THR A 41 2.15 1.65 -5.30
N LEU A 42 1.06 1.53 -6.07
CA LEU A 42 0.38 0.26 -6.28
C LEU A 42 0.22 0.00 -7.77
N GLU A 43 0.57 -1.21 -8.18
CA GLU A 43 0.36 -1.67 -9.55
C GLU A 43 -0.50 -2.93 -9.54
N ALA A 44 -1.60 -2.90 -10.25
CA ALA A 44 -2.55 -3.99 -10.33
C ALA A 44 -3.38 -3.86 -11.60
N PRO A 45 -4.08 -4.93 -12.04
CA PRO A 45 -4.96 -4.86 -13.22
C PRO A 45 -6.06 -3.81 -13.04
N ASP A 46 -6.39 -3.11 -14.12
CA ASP A 46 -7.36 -2.01 -14.10
C ASP A 46 -8.73 -2.45 -13.57
N ASP A 47 -9.18 -3.62 -13.99
CA ASP A 47 -10.51 -4.13 -13.63
C ASP A 47 -10.61 -4.52 -12.15
N ARG A 48 -9.49 -4.68 -11.47
CA ARG A 48 -9.45 -5.08 -10.06
C ARG A 48 -8.77 -4.04 -9.18
N PHE A 49 -8.31 -2.95 -9.76
CA PHE A 49 -7.50 -1.97 -9.05
C PHE A 49 -8.21 -1.42 -7.83
N ASP A 50 -9.45 -0.99 -7.98
CA ASP A 50 -10.21 -0.40 -6.87
C ASP A 50 -10.41 -1.38 -5.73
N ALA A 51 -10.74 -2.63 -6.04
CA ALA A 51 -10.92 -3.66 -5.04
C ALA A 51 -9.60 -3.97 -4.32
N ILE A 52 -8.51 -4.05 -5.08
CA ILE A 52 -7.19 -4.32 -4.53
C ILE A 52 -6.72 -3.14 -3.67
N PHE A 53 -6.98 -1.92 -4.10
CA PHE A 53 -6.61 -0.75 -3.31
C PHE A 53 -7.37 -0.70 -1.98
N ALA A 54 -8.65 -1.01 -1.99
CA ALA A 54 -9.45 -1.07 -0.77
C ALA A 54 -8.88 -2.13 0.19
N GLU A 55 -8.49 -3.28 -0.35
CA GLU A 55 -7.87 -4.34 0.45
C GLU A 55 -6.51 -3.91 0.99
N ALA A 56 -5.72 -3.21 0.18
CA ALA A 56 -4.43 -2.69 0.62
C ALA A 56 -4.58 -1.71 1.78
N LYS A 57 -5.58 -0.84 1.72
CA LYS A 57 -5.86 0.10 2.82
C LYS A 57 -6.25 -0.64 4.10
N ALA A 58 -7.08 -1.66 3.97
CA ALA A 58 -7.48 -2.48 5.12
C ALA A 58 -6.30 -3.21 5.73
N ILE A 59 -5.42 -3.75 4.89
CA ILE A 59 -4.21 -4.44 5.34
C ILE A 59 -3.27 -3.46 6.05
N CYS A 60 -3.10 -2.27 5.51
CA CYS A 60 -2.26 -1.25 6.13
C CYS A 60 -2.76 -0.95 7.56
N ALA A 61 -4.05 -0.75 7.72
CA ALA A 61 -4.64 -0.48 9.03
C ALA A 61 -4.49 -1.67 9.98
N LYS A 62 -4.52 -2.87 9.45
CA LYS A 62 -4.41 -4.09 10.26
C LYS A 62 -2.96 -4.36 10.70
N VAL A 63 -2.01 -4.20 9.79
CA VAL A 63 -0.60 -4.47 10.05
C VAL A 63 0.03 -3.38 10.89
N GLU A 64 -0.28 -2.13 10.57
CA GLU A 64 0.26 -0.96 11.27
C GLU A 64 -0.87 0.06 11.47
N PRO A 65 -1.56 -0.03 12.63
CA PRO A 65 -2.69 0.89 12.90
C PRO A 65 -2.30 2.37 12.91
N ASP A 66 -1.02 2.66 13.16
CA ASP A 66 -0.52 4.03 13.18
C ASP A 66 -0.20 4.57 11.79
N CYS A 67 -0.29 3.73 10.76
CA CYS A 67 0.01 4.11 9.39
C CYS A 67 -1.28 4.20 8.59
N ARG A 68 -1.29 5.07 7.58
CA ARG A 68 -2.46 5.29 6.74
C ARG A 68 -2.08 5.43 5.29
N ILE A 69 -2.91 4.91 4.43
CA ILE A 69 -2.84 5.17 3.00
C ILE A 69 -3.99 6.11 2.68
N LEU A 70 -3.64 7.29 2.13
CA LEU A 70 -4.61 8.32 1.76
C LEU A 70 -4.86 8.23 0.25
N GLY A 71 -6.07 8.34 -0.16
CA GLY A 71 -6.32 8.27 -1.58
C GLY A 71 -7.75 8.37 -2.00
#